data_24a6ec9bcaa0a0751e8430e5ef3a36ec
#
_entry.id   24a6ec9bcaa0a0751e8430e5ef3a36ec
#
_cell.length_a   1.000
_cell.length_b   1.000
_cell.length_c   1.000
_cell.angle_alpha   90.00
_cell.angle_beta   90.00
_cell.angle_gamma   90.00
#
_symmetry.space_group_name_H-M   'P 1'
#
loop_
_entity.id
_entity.type
_entity.pdbx_description
1 polymer ?
#
loop_
_entity_poly.entity_id
_entity_poly.type
_entity_poly.pdbx_seq_one_letter_code
_entity_poly.pdbx_strand_id
1 'polypeptide(L)'
;SIVGNTYDAVIIKILHGGIVRARLQNGTIVSVRGVPKSIKVNNIVKIIIMSDKFDDKPIQAKLLVPNSEFEEKLSSLDQIQKIIFLYFTVGIPVVEDEYAIFWHQLDLDQCFLEALQPRVNIKNGGLIWIEKTKAATLIDIDTQKLIINTDEDMFDFCRKAYARCLEEIKLRNIGGMILIDFPRMSAAKKKLLHQKIIEIGKKYFIDGSFLGFSKLLLYEIYIPRNIALLENFYKNIDELNFQNHLRSLWRTSLQ
;
A
#
# COMPACT_ATOMS: atom_id res chain seq x y z
N SER A 1 -1.53 -14.03 4.46
CA SER A 1 -2.39 -12.89 4.79
C SER A 1 -3.77 -13.38 5.25
N ILE A 2 -4.32 -12.74 6.27
CA ILE A 2 -5.71 -12.99 6.75
C ILE A 2 -6.67 -11.89 6.28
N VAL A 3 -6.19 -10.99 5.45
CA VAL A 3 -6.99 -9.90 4.87
C VAL A 3 -8.14 -10.47 4.03
N GLY A 4 -9.33 -9.90 4.18
CA GLY A 4 -10.55 -10.39 3.52
C GLY A 4 -11.25 -11.53 4.24
N ASN A 5 -10.63 -12.17 5.23
CA ASN A 5 -11.31 -13.17 6.03
C ASN A 5 -12.28 -12.54 7.01
N THR A 6 -13.38 -13.26 7.25
CA THR A 6 -14.40 -12.87 8.22
C THR A 6 -14.29 -13.68 9.47
N TYR A 7 -14.51 -13.06 10.61
CA TYR A 7 -14.44 -13.70 11.93
C TYR A 7 -15.53 -13.18 12.84
N ASP A 8 -15.97 -14.05 13.74
CA ASP A 8 -16.69 -13.60 14.93
C ASP A 8 -15.69 -13.16 15.99
N ALA A 9 -15.92 -11.97 16.55
CA ALA A 9 -15.01 -11.35 17.51
C ALA A 9 -15.77 -10.81 18.72
N VAL A 10 -15.22 -11.00 19.91
CA VAL A 10 -15.78 -10.48 21.16
C VAL A 10 -15.20 -9.10 21.43
N ILE A 11 -16.05 -8.10 21.62
CA ILE A 11 -15.62 -6.75 22.01
C ILE A 11 -15.04 -6.77 23.42
N ILE A 12 -13.76 -6.39 23.54
CA ILE A 12 -13.06 -6.37 24.85
C ILE A 12 -12.84 -4.96 25.40
N LYS A 13 -12.84 -3.94 24.53
CA LYS A 13 -12.65 -2.55 24.95
C LYS A 13 -13.23 -1.59 23.91
N ILE A 14 -13.92 -0.56 24.38
CA ILE A 14 -14.41 0.56 23.53
C ILE A 14 -13.40 1.69 23.65
N LEU A 15 -12.99 2.24 22.49
CA LEU A 15 -12.08 3.37 22.38
C LEU A 15 -12.84 4.61 21.85
N HIS A 16 -12.17 5.75 21.74
CA HIS A 16 -12.76 6.96 21.16
C HIS A 16 -13.00 6.81 19.65
N GLY A 17 -13.97 7.55 19.10
CA GLY A 17 -14.19 7.68 17.66
C GLY A 17 -14.81 6.46 16.97
N GLY A 18 -15.63 5.63 17.67
CA GLY A 18 -16.27 4.47 17.07
C GLY A 18 -15.29 3.33 16.75
N ILE A 19 -14.19 3.30 17.47
CA ILE A 19 -13.17 2.25 17.38
C ILE A 19 -13.31 1.35 18.61
N VAL A 20 -13.23 0.04 18.42
CA VAL A 20 -13.20 -0.92 19.52
C VAL A 20 -12.03 -1.89 19.36
N ARG A 21 -11.61 -2.50 20.47
CA ARG A 21 -10.75 -3.68 20.46
C ARG A 21 -11.64 -4.90 20.57
N ALA A 22 -11.41 -5.86 19.71
CA ALA A 22 -12.10 -7.13 19.74
C ALA A 22 -11.08 -8.29 19.75
N ARG A 23 -11.48 -9.41 20.33
CA ARG A 23 -10.67 -10.63 20.43
C ARG A 23 -11.28 -11.70 19.53
N LEU A 24 -10.47 -12.30 18.67
CA LEU A 24 -10.82 -13.47 17.87
C LEU A 24 -10.77 -14.74 18.72
N GLN A 25 -11.34 -15.83 18.23
CA GLN A 25 -11.31 -17.14 18.93
C GLN A 25 -9.89 -17.64 19.21
N ASN A 26 -8.93 -17.36 18.34
CA ASN A 26 -7.52 -17.72 18.50
C ASN A 26 -6.74 -16.79 19.45
N GLY A 27 -7.43 -15.88 20.16
CA GLY A 27 -6.81 -14.91 21.09
C GLY A 27 -6.26 -13.64 20.43
N THR A 28 -6.22 -13.55 19.12
CA THR A 28 -5.70 -12.37 18.41
C THR A 28 -6.56 -11.14 18.70
N ILE A 29 -5.92 -10.02 19.02
CA ILE A 29 -6.61 -8.74 19.26
C ILE A 29 -6.59 -7.91 17.98
N VAL A 30 -7.76 -7.45 17.58
CA VAL A 30 -7.97 -6.63 16.38
C VAL A 30 -8.58 -5.28 16.73
N SER A 31 -8.34 -4.27 15.89
CA SER A 31 -8.95 -2.95 16.00
C SER A 31 -10.08 -2.86 15.00
N VAL A 32 -11.31 -2.73 15.45
CA VAL A 32 -12.52 -2.65 14.60
C VAL A 32 -12.99 -1.22 14.52
N ARG A 33 -13.22 -0.73 13.31
CA ARG A 33 -13.75 0.62 13.02
C ARG A 33 -15.21 0.56 12.55
N GLY A 34 -15.89 1.70 12.64
CA GLY A 34 -17.27 1.83 12.17
C GLY A 34 -18.28 1.12 13.08
N VAL A 35 -17.96 0.98 14.34
CA VAL A 35 -18.82 0.29 15.32
C VAL A 35 -19.86 1.27 15.86
N PRO A 36 -21.17 0.95 15.79
CA PRO A 36 -22.24 1.77 16.34
C PRO A 36 -22.10 1.98 17.85
N LYS A 37 -22.57 3.13 18.36
CA LYS A 37 -22.55 3.45 19.79
C LYS A 37 -23.37 2.49 20.67
N SER A 38 -24.29 1.73 20.07
CA SER A 38 -25.12 0.73 20.76
C SER A 38 -24.36 -0.52 21.18
N ILE A 39 -23.17 -0.78 20.60
CA ILE A 39 -22.37 -1.95 20.90
C ILE A 39 -21.66 -1.79 22.24
N LYS A 40 -21.69 -2.86 23.05
CA LYS A 40 -21.11 -2.92 24.41
C LYS A 40 -19.97 -3.93 24.46
N VAL A 41 -19.15 -3.82 25.49
CA VAL A 41 -18.15 -4.85 25.84
C VAL A 41 -18.86 -6.21 26.02
N ASN A 42 -18.22 -7.28 25.62
CA ASN A 42 -18.70 -8.65 25.55
C ASN A 42 -19.74 -8.94 24.44
N ASN A 43 -20.12 -7.95 23.62
CA ASN A 43 -20.90 -8.27 22.43
C ASN A 43 -20.05 -9.04 21.42
N ILE A 44 -20.64 -10.02 20.76
CA ILE A 44 -20.07 -10.72 19.61
C ILE A 44 -20.48 -9.97 18.36
N VAL A 45 -19.52 -9.69 17.50
CA VAL A 45 -19.71 -8.98 16.23
C VAL A 45 -19.01 -9.72 15.11
N LYS A 46 -19.59 -9.72 13.94
CA LYS A 46 -18.95 -10.24 12.73
C LYS A 46 -18.10 -9.16 12.10
N ILE A 47 -16.86 -9.46 11.82
CA ILE A 47 -15.88 -8.52 11.29
C ILE A 47 -15.18 -9.07 10.06
N ILE A 48 -14.68 -8.17 9.23
CA ILE A 48 -13.78 -8.48 8.12
C ILE A 48 -12.41 -7.87 8.39
N ILE A 49 -11.36 -8.64 8.18
CA ILE A 49 -9.99 -8.14 8.30
C ILE A 49 -9.65 -7.27 7.10
N MET A 50 -9.22 -6.03 7.36
CA MET A 50 -8.89 -5.02 6.35
C MET A 50 -7.39 -4.82 6.16
N SER A 51 -6.56 -5.19 7.15
CA SER A 51 -5.10 -5.15 7.01
C SER A 51 -4.45 -6.18 7.91
N ASP A 52 -3.28 -6.66 7.51
CA ASP A 52 -2.43 -7.48 8.36
C ASP A 52 -1.85 -6.68 9.55
N LYS A 53 -1.20 -7.38 10.46
CA LYS A 53 -0.48 -6.75 11.55
C LYS A 53 0.67 -5.90 10.99
N PHE A 54 0.80 -4.68 11.50
CA PHE A 54 1.79 -3.71 11.04
C PHE A 54 2.63 -3.24 12.23
N ASP A 55 3.87 -3.66 12.31
CA ASP A 55 4.75 -3.37 13.46
C ASP A 55 4.01 -3.64 14.78
N ASP A 56 3.94 -2.64 15.67
CA ASP A 56 3.22 -2.71 16.96
C ASP A 56 1.72 -2.36 16.82
N LYS A 57 1.23 -2.08 15.60
CA LYS A 57 -0.19 -1.76 15.42
C LYS A 57 -1.00 -3.03 15.29
N PRO A 58 -2.15 -3.12 15.96
CA PRO A 58 -3.02 -4.28 15.84
C PRO A 58 -3.63 -4.36 14.44
N ILE A 59 -3.95 -5.57 14.03
CA ILE A 59 -4.73 -5.87 12.83
C ILE A 59 -5.95 -4.96 12.77
N GLN A 60 -6.19 -4.36 11.60
CA GLN A 60 -7.35 -3.51 11.38
C GLN A 60 -8.50 -4.34 10.81
N ALA A 61 -9.68 -4.12 11.32
CA ALA A 61 -10.90 -4.77 10.87
C ALA A 61 -12.03 -3.75 10.74
N LYS A 62 -13.07 -4.12 9.99
CA LYS A 62 -14.30 -3.36 9.85
C LYS A 62 -15.47 -4.23 10.31
N LEU A 63 -16.48 -3.60 10.89
CA LEU A 63 -17.73 -4.30 11.21
C LEU A 63 -18.41 -4.75 9.92
N LEU A 64 -18.79 -6.02 9.87
CA LEU A 64 -19.55 -6.57 8.76
C LEU A 64 -21.03 -6.51 9.12
N VAL A 65 -21.83 -5.89 8.25
CA VAL A 65 -23.28 -5.86 8.41
C VAL A 65 -23.83 -7.18 7.87
N PRO A 66 -24.51 -7.97 8.69
CA PRO A 66 -25.10 -9.25 8.24
C PRO A 66 -26.05 -9.06 7.06
N ASN A 67 -26.04 -10.03 6.13
CA ASN A 67 -26.90 -10.06 4.95
C ASN A 67 -26.77 -8.83 4.03
N SER A 68 -25.61 -8.19 3.99
CA SER A 68 -25.33 -7.13 3.02
C SER A 68 -24.87 -7.74 1.69
N GLU A 69 -25.18 -7.07 0.57
CA GLU A 69 -24.65 -7.43 -0.76
C GLU A 69 -23.12 -7.57 -0.74
N PHE A 70 -22.45 -6.78 0.11
CA PHE A 70 -21.02 -6.85 0.31
C PHE A 70 -20.59 -8.16 0.97
N GLU A 71 -21.33 -8.65 1.99
CA GLU A 71 -21.05 -9.93 2.63
C GLU A 71 -21.28 -11.09 1.68
N GLU A 72 -22.39 -11.10 0.94
CA GLU A 72 -22.71 -12.14 -0.03
C GLU A 72 -21.65 -12.24 -1.12
N LYS A 73 -21.26 -11.10 -1.70
CA LYS A 73 -20.22 -11.05 -2.71
C LYS A 73 -18.88 -11.52 -2.18
N LEU A 74 -18.51 -11.12 -0.97
CA LEU A 74 -17.25 -11.51 -0.35
C LEU A 74 -17.19 -13.02 -0.05
N SER A 75 -18.31 -13.62 0.39
CA SER A 75 -18.37 -15.03 0.75
C SER A 75 -18.22 -15.96 -0.47
N SER A 76 -18.56 -15.49 -1.66
CA SER A 76 -18.43 -16.24 -2.92
C SER A 76 -17.00 -16.21 -3.52
N LEU A 77 -16.08 -15.44 -2.95
CA LEU A 77 -14.74 -15.25 -3.48
C LEU A 77 -13.70 -16.10 -2.73
N ASP A 78 -12.69 -16.60 -3.45
CA ASP A 78 -11.48 -17.18 -2.84
C ASP A 78 -10.62 -16.11 -2.16
N GLN A 79 -9.53 -16.52 -1.49
CA GLN A 79 -8.69 -15.59 -0.72
C GLN A 79 -8.02 -14.52 -1.59
N ILE A 80 -7.55 -14.88 -2.77
CA ILE A 80 -6.89 -13.94 -3.71
C ILE A 80 -7.91 -12.97 -4.27
N GLN A 81 -9.06 -13.48 -4.70
CA GLN A 81 -10.17 -12.67 -5.20
C GLN A 81 -10.69 -11.68 -4.15
N LYS A 82 -10.72 -12.07 -2.86
CA LYS A 82 -11.08 -11.16 -1.76
C LYS A 82 -10.09 -10.01 -1.64
N ILE A 83 -8.80 -10.28 -1.72
CA ILE A 83 -7.76 -9.24 -1.70
C ILE A 83 -7.93 -8.31 -2.89
N ILE A 84 -8.11 -8.86 -4.09
CA ILE A 84 -8.34 -8.07 -5.31
C ILE A 84 -9.59 -7.21 -5.17
N PHE A 85 -10.71 -7.79 -4.74
CA PHE A 85 -11.98 -7.10 -4.56
C PHE A 85 -11.89 -5.94 -3.54
N LEU A 86 -11.12 -6.11 -2.47
CA LEU A 86 -10.98 -5.09 -1.42
C LEU A 86 -10.07 -3.92 -1.81
N TYR A 87 -9.08 -4.16 -2.66
CA TYR A 87 -8.02 -3.18 -2.92
C TYR A 87 -7.96 -2.67 -4.35
N PHE A 88 -8.64 -3.33 -5.29
CA PHE A 88 -8.63 -2.96 -6.70
C PHE A 88 -10.04 -2.69 -7.20
N THR A 89 -10.21 -1.56 -7.88
CA THR A 89 -11.50 -1.13 -8.45
C THR A 89 -11.77 -1.72 -9.83
N VAL A 90 -10.76 -2.33 -10.45
CA VAL A 90 -10.82 -2.91 -11.80
C VAL A 90 -10.56 -4.41 -11.69
N GLY A 91 -11.32 -5.22 -12.43
CA GLY A 91 -11.08 -6.66 -12.51
C GLY A 91 -9.66 -6.93 -13.04
N ILE A 92 -8.85 -7.61 -12.23
CA ILE A 92 -7.51 -8.03 -12.59
C ILE A 92 -7.61 -9.52 -12.94
N PRO A 93 -7.13 -9.95 -14.11
CA PRO A 93 -7.04 -11.37 -14.43
C PRO A 93 -6.11 -12.05 -13.43
N VAL A 94 -6.58 -13.12 -12.82
CA VAL A 94 -5.78 -13.97 -11.93
C VAL A 94 -5.41 -15.21 -12.71
N VAL A 95 -4.12 -15.49 -12.78
CA VAL A 95 -3.56 -16.69 -13.40
C VAL A 95 -2.92 -17.53 -12.30
N GLU A 96 -3.33 -18.79 -12.21
CA GLU A 96 -2.66 -19.75 -11.33
C GLU A 96 -1.37 -20.20 -12.00
N ASP A 97 -0.25 -20.08 -11.27
CA ASP A 97 1.08 -20.49 -11.71
C ASP A 97 1.57 -21.65 -10.83
N GLU A 98 0.99 -22.81 -11.05
CA GLU A 98 1.19 -24.01 -10.22
C GLU A 98 2.66 -24.43 -10.11
N TYR A 99 3.43 -24.18 -11.17
CA TYR A 99 4.86 -24.56 -11.26
C TYR A 99 5.80 -23.37 -11.25
N ALA A 100 5.35 -22.18 -10.90
CA ALA A 100 6.11 -20.94 -10.93
C ALA A 100 6.76 -20.63 -12.30
N ILE A 101 6.13 -21.09 -13.39
CA ILE A 101 6.65 -20.91 -14.75
C ILE A 101 6.69 -19.42 -15.12
N PHE A 102 5.58 -18.71 -14.86
CA PHE A 102 5.50 -17.27 -15.13
C PHE A 102 6.41 -16.47 -14.21
N TRP A 103 6.59 -16.94 -12.95
CA TRP A 103 7.53 -16.32 -12.02
C TRP A 103 8.94 -16.25 -12.59
N HIS A 104 9.42 -17.35 -13.16
CA HIS A 104 10.75 -17.42 -13.78
C HIS A 104 10.81 -16.73 -15.14
N GLN A 105 9.79 -16.91 -16.00
CA GLN A 105 9.77 -16.26 -17.32
C GLN A 105 9.76 -14.74 -17.23
N LEU A 106 9.13 -14.18 -16.21
CA LEU A 106 9.05 -12.74 -15.96
C LEU A 106 10.17 -12.23 -15.05
N ASP A 107 11.08 -13.10 -14.59
CA ASP A 107 12.17 -12.77 -13.66
C ASP A 107 11.68 -11.95 -12.46
N LEU A 108 10.61 -12.43 -11.80
CA LEU A 108 9.95 -11.70 -10.74
C LEU A 108 10.84 -11.49 -9.52
N ASP A 109 11.82 -12.39 -9.27
CA ASP A 109 12.80 -12.18 -8.20
C ASP A 109 13.61 -10.91 -8.45
N GLN A 110 14.09 -10.69 -9.68
CA GLN A 110 14.80 -9.48 -10.05
C GLN A 110 13.88 -8.24 -9.95
N CYS A 111 12.63 -8.35 -10.39
CA CYS A 111 11.65 -7.27 -10.25
C CYS A 111 11.42 -6.86 -8.79
N PHE A 112 11.36 -7.85 -7.86
CA PHE A 112 11.26 -7.58 -6.42
C PHE A 112 12.51 -6.89 -5.88
N LEU A 113 13.70 -7.36 -6.24
CA LEU A 113 14.96 -6.75 -5.82
C LEU A 113 15.09 -5.31 -6.32
N GLU A 114 14.71 -5.05 -7.55
CA GLU A 114 14.67 -3.69 -8.11
C GLU A 114 13.65 -2.80 -7.40
N ALA A 115 12.46 -3.33 -7.13
CA ALA A 115 11.41 -2.61 -6.40
C ALA A 115 11.80 -2.28 -4.95
N LEU A 116 12.77 -2.98 -4.35
CA LEU A 116 13.28 -2.70 -3.01
C LEU A 116 14.43 -1.70 -2.99
N GLN A 117 15.02 -1.37 -4.15
CA GLN A 117 16.09 -0.38 -4.20
C GLN A 117 15.58 1.02 -3.83
N PRO A 118 16.30 1.78 -3.00
CA PRO A 118 15.89 3.14 -2.67
C PRO A 118 15.95 4.08 -3.87
N ARG A 119 16.78 3.77 -4.85
CA ARG A 119 17.05 4.58 -6.04
C ARG A 119 16.19 4.14 -7.22
N VAL A 120 15.47 5.07 -7.80
CA VAL A 120 14.58 4.86 -8.95
C VAL A 120 14.89 5.85 -10.06
N ASN A 121 15.21 5.34 -11.24
CA ASN A 121 15.45 6.19 -12.40
C ASN A 121 14.12 6.69 -12.99
N ILE A 122 14.11 7.96 -13.40
CA ILE A 122 13.01 8.56 -14.16
C ILE A 122 13.30 8.38 -15.65
N LYS A 123 12.31 7.92 -16.41
CA LYS A 123 12.42 7.82 -17.87
C LYS A 123 12.74 9.20 -18.46
N ASN A 124 13.76 9.28 -19.31
CA ASN A 124 14.28 10.51 -19.92
C ASN A 124 15.11 11.41 -18.99
N GLY A 125 15.56 10.88 -17.87
CA GLY A 125 16.51 11.55 -16.98
C GLY A 125 15.92 11.95 -15.63
N GLY A 126 16.80 12.17 -14.67
CA GLY A 126 16.44 12.42 -13.28
C GLY A 126 16.37 11.15 -12.43
N LEU A 127 16.24 11.34 -11.15
CA LEU A 127 16.33 10.29 -10.15
C LEU A 127 15.34 10.56 -9.01
N ILE A 128 14.81 9.49 -8.45
CA ILE A 128 14.02 9.51 -7.22
C ILE A 128 14.75 8.68 -6.19
N TRP A 129 14.91 9.21 -4.98
CA TRP A 129 15.30 8.47 -3.80
C TRP A 129 14.11 8.27 -2.90
N ILE A 130 13.89 7.03 -2.46
CA ILE A 130 12.78 6.67 -1.57
C ILE A 130 13.37 6.09 -0.30
N GLU A 131 13.26 6.83 0.79
CA GLU A 131 13.78 6.45 2.10
C GLU A 131 12.65 6.35 3.12
N LYS A 132 12.63 5.25 3.84
CA LYS A 132 11.62 5.00 4.86
C LYS A 132 12.20 5.20 6.24
N THR A 133 11.49 6.00 7.03
CA THR A 133 11.71 6.14 8.46
C THR A 133 10.55 5.51 9.26
N LYS A 134 10.66 5.46 10.59
CA LYS A 134 9.55 5.03 11.45
C LYS A 134 8.32 5.95 11.35
N ALA A 135 8.53 7.23 11.09
CA ALA A 135 7.46 8.23 11.07
C ALA A 135 6.86 8.46 9.68
N ALA A 136 7.71 8.51 8.66
CA ALA A 136 7.32 8.92 7.31
C ALA A 136 8.18 8.21 6.25
N THR A 137 7.71 8.23 5.01
CA THR A 137 8.54 7.96 3.83
C THR A 137 8.96 9.29 3.24
N LEU A 138 10.25 9.47 3.02
CA LEU A 138 10.84 10.63 2.36
C LEU A 138 11.11 10.26 0.91
N ILE A 139 10.75 11.15 -0.01
CA ILE A 139 11.00 11.00 -1.44
C ILE A 139 11.72 12.27 -1.90
N ASP A 140 12.94 12.10 -2.38
CA ASP A 140 13.73 13.18 -2.97
C ASP A 140 13.74 13.03 -4.48
N ILE A 141 13.51 14.12 -5.21
CA ILE A 141 13.49 14.18 -6.67
C ILE A 141 14.65 15.03 -7.15
N ASP A 142 15.61 14.37 -7.81
CA ASP A 142 16.80 15.00 -8.35
C ASP A 142 16.75 15.03 -9.89
N THR A 143 17.03 16.20 -10.47
CA THR A 143 17.15 16.38 -11.92
C THR A 143 18.42 15.78 -12.49
N GLN A 144 19.41 15.50 -11.65
CA GLN A 144 20.74 15.04 -12.04
C GLN A 144 21.40 15.97 -13.08
N LYS A 145 21.75 15.40 -14.24
CA LYS A 145 22.40 16.10 -15.35
C LYS A 145 21.43 16.71 -16.35
N LEU A 146 20.12 16.73 -16.06
CA LEU A 146 19.15 17.35 -16.96
C LEU A 146 19.37 18.86 -17.03
N ILE A 147 19.46 19.35 -18.23
CA ILE A 147 19.49 20.81 -18.49
C ILE A 147 18.04 21.28 -18.55
N ILE A 148 17.62 21.99 -17.52
CA ILE A 148 16.28 22.56 -17.40
C ILE A 148 16.43 24.08 -17.45
N ASN A 149 15.94 24.67 -18.55
CA ASN A 149 16.19 26.09 -18.82
C ASN A 149 15.04 27.01 -18.39
N THR A 150 13.84 26.47 -18.30
CA THR A 150 12.65 27.27 -17.99
C THR A 150 11.87 26.69 -16.79
N ASP A 151 11.07 27.57 -16.15
CA ASP A 151 10.16 27.16 -15.07
C ASP A 151 9.06 26.20 -15.60
N GLU A 152 8.75 26.28 -16.90
CA GLU A 152 7.83 25.35 -17.58
C GLU A 152 8.43 23.96 -17.70
N ASP A 153 9.69 23.85 -18.15
CA ASP A 153 10.39 22.58 -18.24
C ASP A 153 10.54 21.93 -16.87
N MET A 154 10.83 22.73 -15.83
CA MET A 154 10.89 22.25 -14.45
C MET A 154 9.53 21.72 -13.97
N PHE A 155 8.46 22.43 -14.25
CA PHE A 155 7.11 22.00 -13.93
C PHE A 155 6.76 20.67 -14.62
N ASP A 156 7.06 20.54 -15.90
CA ASP A 156 6.83 19.32 -16.68
C ASP A 156 7.65 18.14 -16.16
N PHE A 157 8.91 18.39 -15.78
CA PHE A 157 9.75 17.39 -15.12
C PHE A 157 9.13 16.93 -13.80
N CYS A 158 8.78 17.86 -12.92
CA CYS A 158 8.18 17.53 -11.61
C CYS A 158 6.88 16.76 -11.75
N ARG A 159 6.05 17.09 -12.73
CA ARG A 159 4.81 16.36 -13.02
C ARG A 159 5.07 14.92 -13.44
N LYS A 160 6.07 14.68 -14.30
CA LYS A 160 6.48 13.32 -14.75
C LYS A 160 7.12 12.54 -13.59
N ALA A 161 8.00 13.19 -12.84
CA ALA A 161 8.63 12.60 -11.66
C ALA A 161 7.58 12.17 -10.62
N TYR A 162 6.58 12.99 -10.37
CA TYR A 162 5.49 12.65 -9.46
C TYR A 162 4.69 11.43 -9.94
N ALA A 163 4.38 11.32 -11.22
CA ALA A 163 3.71 10.13 -11.74
C ALA A 163 4.54 8.87 -11.46
N ARG A 164 5.86 8.94 -11.62
CA ARG A 164 6.78 7.85 -11.29
C ARG A 164 6.81 7.56 -9.78
N CYS A 165 6.77 8.59 -8.92
CA CYS A 165 6.63 8.40 -7.48
C CYS A 165 5.36 7.61 -7.12
N LEU A 166 4.22 7.90 -7.77
CA LEU A 166 2.97 7.18 -7.51
C LEU A 166 3.03 5.72 -7.95
N GLU A 167 3.70 5.41 -9.05
CA GLU A 167 3.96 4.03 -9.47
C GLU A 167 4.73 3.27 -8.39
N GLU A 168 5.80 3.86 -7.85
CA GLU A 168 6.59 3.28 -6.78
C GLU A 168 5.82 3.16 -5.46
N ILE A 169 5.03 4.17 -5.11
CA ILE A 169 4.16 4.15 -3.93
C ILE A 169 3.20 2.96 -4.00
N LYS A 170 2.58 2.73 -5.15
CA LYS A 170 1.69 1.58 -5.37
C LYS A 170 2.45 0.26 -5.36
N LEU A 171 3.53 0.16 -6.12
CA LEU A 171 4.33 -1.06 -6.24
C LEU A 171 4.84 -1.55 -4.88
N ARG A 172 5.30 -0.61 -4.04
CA ARG A 172 5.87 -0.90 -2.71
C ARG A 172 4.84 -0.92 -1.59
N ASN A 173 3.56 -0.67 -1.88
CA ASN A 173 2.49 -0.49 -0.89
C ASN A 173 2.82 0.56 0.18
N ILE A 174 3.45 1.68 -0.23
CA ILE A 174 3.83 2.75 0.69
C ILE A 174 2.57 3.46 1.18
N GLY A 175 2.39 3.49 2.47
CA GLY A 175 1.32 4.22 3.14
C GLY A 175 1.81 4.94 4.40
N GLY A 176 0.94 5.74 4.99
CA GLY A 176 1.24 6.64 6.09
C GLY A 176 1.57 8.02 5.60
N MET A 177 2.43 8.72 6.31
CA MET A 177 2.91 10.05 5.94
C MET A 177 4.01 9.92 4.87
N ILE A 178 3.86 10.66 3.78
CA ILE A 178 4.83 10.71 2.68
C ILE A 178 5.17 12.18 2.46
N LEU A 179 6.45 12.47 2.43
CA LEU A 179 7.00 13.81 2.21
C LEU A 179 7.84 13.77 0.94
N ILE A 180 7.51 14.63 -0.03
CA ILE A 180 8.22 14.68 -1.31
C ILE A 180 8.95 16.03 -1.41
N ASP A 181 10.26 15.96 -1.61
CA ASP A 181 11.08 17.11 -1.95
C ASP A 181 11.13 17.26 -3.48
N PHE A 182 10.56 18.35 -3.96
CA PHE A 182 10.57 18.69 -5.37
C PHE A 182 11.67 19.72 -5.66
N PRO A 183 12.30 19.66 -6.83
CA PRO A 183 13.19 20.72 -7.29
C PRO A 183 12.53 22.10 -7.22
N ARG A 184 13.34 23.13 -7.04
CA ARG A 184 12.86 24.51 -6.88
C ARG A 184 12.08 24.97 -8.12
N MET A 185 10.94 25.60 -7.87
CA MET A 185 10.11 26.23 -8.89
C MET A 185 9.38 27.44 -8.31
N SER A 186 8.80 28.28 -9.17
CA SER A 186 8.04 29.46 -8.74
C SER A 186 6.80 29.10 -7.92
N ALA A 187 6.31 30.03 -7.11
CA ALA A 187 5.09 29.84 -6.32
C ALA A 187 3.86 29.54 -7.20
N ALA A 188 3.78 30.17 -8.37
CA ALA A 188 2.71 29.94 -9.35
C ALA A 188 2.74 28.49 -9.86
N LYS A 189 3.92 27.97 -10.20
CA LYS A 189 4.09 26.58 -10.65
C LYS A 189 3.84 25.57 -9.53
N LYS A 190 4.21 25.85 -8.29
CA LYS A 190 3.85 25.00 -7.14
C LYS A 190 2.34 24.87 -6.97
N LYS A 191 1.60 25.96 -7.09
CA LYS A 191 0.12 25.93 -7.03
C LYS A 191 -0.47 25.10 -8.15
N LEU A 192 0.03 25.25 -9.37
CA LEU A 192 -0.39 24.45 -10.51
C LEU A 192 -0.02 22.96 -10.33
N LEU A 193 1.19 22.69 -9.83
CA LEU A 193 1.66 21.33 -9.54
C LEU A 193 0.75 20.64 -8.51
N HIS A 194 0.35 21.34 -7.45
CA HIS A 194 -0.59 20.80 -6.47
C HIS A 194 -1.90 20.32 -7.10
N GLN A 195 -2.47 21.10 -8.02
CA GLN A 195 -3.69 20.70 -8.74
C GLN A 195 -3.44 19.45 -9.59
N LYS A 196 -2.31 19.40 -10.30
CA LYS A 196 -1.93 18.24 -11.13
C LYS A 196 -1.63 16.99 -10.28
N ILE A 197 -1.05 17.15 -9.12
CA ILE A 197 -0.79 16.07 -8.16
C ILE A 197 -2.12 15.39 -7.75
N ILE A 198 -3.13 16.18 -7.42
CA ILE A 198 -4.46 15.64 -7.06
C ILE A 198 -5.10 14.91 -8.25
N GLU A 199 -5.02 15.49 -9.44
CA GLU A 199 -5.53 14.88 -10.67
C GLU A 199 -4.86 13.54 -10.98
N ILE A 200 -3.53 13.52 -10.94
CA ILE A 200 -2.74 12.31 -11.20
C ILE A 200 -3.00 11.26 -10.09
N GLY A 201 -3.04 11.66 -8.83
CA GLY A 201 -3.32 10.76 -7.71
C GLY A 201 -4.66 10.04 -7.86
N LYS A 202 -5.70 10.75 -8.28
CA LYS A 202 -7.00 10.15 -8.59
C LYS A 202 -6.92 9.15 -9.76
N LYS A 203 -6.16 9.47 -10.79
CA LYS A 203 -5.94 8.56 -11.93
C LYS A 203 -5.26 7.25 -11.52
N TYR A 204 -4.37 7.30 -10.54
CA TYR A 204 -3.71 6.11 -9.98
C TYR A 204 -4.54 5.40 -8.91
N PHE A 205 -5.78 5.81 -8.66
CA PHE A 205 -6.67 5.24 -7.64
C PHE A 205 -6.05 5.21 -6.24
N ILE A 206 -5.33 6.28 -5.88
CA ILE A 206 -4.75 6.42 -4.55
C ILE A 206 -5.77 7.07 -3.62
N ASP A 207 -6.25 6.28 -2.66
CA ASP A 207 -7.10 6.77 -1.58
C ASP A 207 -6.22 7.47 -0.53
N GLY A 208 -5.98 8.76 -0.74
CA GLY A 208 -5.10 9.56 0.09
C GLY A 208 -5.52 11.01 0.21
N SER A 209 -4.94 11.68 1.19
CA SER A 209 -5.07 13.12 1.40
C SER A 209 -3.85 13.83 0.85
N PHE A 210 -4.03 14.68 -0.14
CA PHE A 210 -2.98 15.51 -0.76
C PHE A 210 -2.98 16.88 -0.07
N LEU A 211 -2.11 17.07 0.93
CA LEU A 211 -2.17 18.20 1.86
C LEU A 211 -1.53 19.47 1.27
N GLY A 212 -0.63 19.34 0.31
CA GLY A 212 0.04 20.46 -0.34
C GLY A 212 1.47 20.69 0.15
N PHE A 213 2.05 21.83 -0.20
CA PHE A 213 3.39 22.19 0.22
C PHE A 213 3.40 22.75 1.64
N SER A 214 4.26 22.19 2.49
CA SER A 214 4.51 22.70 3.85
C SER A 214 5.31 24.01 3.83
N LYS A 215 5.51 24.59 5.02
CA LYS A 215 6.38 25.76 5.19
C LYS A 215 7.85 25.47 4.84
N LEU A 216 8.27 24.21 4.94
CA LEU A 216 9.60 23.74 4.55
C LEU A 216 9.68 23.37 3.06
N LEU A 217 8.61 23.63 2.30
CA LEU A 217 8.48 23.38 0.86
C LEU A 217 8.42 21.89 0.49
N LEU A 218 8.33 20.98 1.45
CA LEU A 218 8.05 19.58 1.20
C LEU A 218 6.57 19.40 0.85
N TYR A 219 6.28 18.56 -0.14
CA TYR A 219 4.92 18.22 -0.49
C TYR A 219 4.42 17.06 0.38
N GLU A 220 3.29 17.25 1.05
CA GLU A 220 2.76 16.34 2.06
C GLU A 220 1.60 15.52 1.52
N ILE A 221 1.71 14.20 1.66
CA ILE A 221 0.66 13.24 1.32
C ILE A 221 0.44 12.31 2.51
N TYR A 222 -0.81 11.96 2.77
CA TYR A 222 -1.16 10.87 3.68
C TYR A 222 -1.97 9.81 2.94
N ILE A 223 -1.48 8.56 2.97
CA ILE A 223 -2.16 7.40 2.39
C ILE A 223 -2.47 6.41 3.51
N PRO A 224 -3.73 5.96 3.70
CA PRO A 224 -4.04 4.92 4.67
C PRO A 224 -3.19 3.67 4.44
N ARG A 225 -2.64 3.09 5.52
CA ARG A 225 -1.89 1.83 5.45
C ARG A 225 -2.89 0.68 5.52
N ASN A 226 -3.25 0.13 4.39
CA ASN A 226 -4.22 -0.96 4.30
C ASN A 226 -3.54 -2.32 4.09
N ILE A 227 -2.40 -2.35 3.41
CA ILE A 227 -1.63 -3.56 3.09
C ILE A 227 -0.22 -3.44 3.67
N ALA A 228 0.43 -4.58 3.94
CA ALA A 228 1.83 -4.61 4.32
C ALA A 228 2.72 -4.05 3.21
N LEU A 229 3.81 -3.39 3.60
CA LEU A 229 4.83 -2.94 2.65
C LEU A 229 5.42 -4.14 1.92
N LEU A 230 5.79 -3.93 0.66
CA LEU A 230 6.48 -4.93 -0.15
C LEU A 230 7.76 -5.44 0.57
N GLU A 231 8.50 -4.53 1.21
CA GLU A 231 9.67 -4.85 2.01
C GLU A 231 9.38 -5.85 3.14
N ASN A 232 8.27 -5.68 3.84
CA ASN A 232 7.90 -6.59 4.93
C ASN A 232 7.46 -7.95 4.40
N PHE A 233 6.84 -7.98 3.23
CA PHE A 233 6.49 -9.21 2.55
C PHE A 233 7.76 -9.98 2.16
N TYR A 234 8.75 -9.31 1.59
CA TYR A 234 10.01 -9.92 1.17
C TYR A 234 10.84 -10.44 2.37
N LYS A 235 10.91 -9.68 3.47
CA LYS A 235 11.57 -10.13 4.72
C LYS A 235 10.92 -11.38 5.30
N ASN A 236 9.60 -11.48 5.28
CA ASN A 236 8.89 -12.67 5.75
C ASN A 236 9.16 -13.89 4.84
N ILE A 237 9.39 -13.69 3.56
CA ILE A 237 9.78 -14.74 2.62
C ILE A 237 11.18 -15.26 2.94
N ASP A 238 12.15 -14.38 3.22
CA ASP A 238 13.51 -14.77 3.62
C ASP A 238 13.52 -15.54 4.94
N GLU A 239 12.75 -15.12 5.95
CA GLU A 239 12.61 -15.82 7.22
C GLU A 239 11.98 -17.22 7.09
N LEU A 240 11.11 -17.43 6.07
CA LEU A 240 10.47 -18.71 5.79
C LEU A 240 11.30 -19.66 4.92
N ASN A 241 12.58 -19.37 4.64
CA ASN A 241 13.41 -20.16 3.74
C ASN A 241 12.78 -20.34 2.33
N PHE A 242 12.05 -19.35 1.87
CA PHE A 242 11.35 -19.40 0.59
C PHE A 242 12.31 -19.67 -0.58
N GLN A 243 13.50 -19.08 -0.58
CA GLN A 243 14.55 -19.39 -1.55
C GLN A 243 14.97 -20.86 -1.53
N ASN A 244 15.04 -21.47 -0.35
CA ASN A 244 15.34 -22.88 -0.22
C ASN A 244 14.17 -23.76 -0.67
N HIS A 245 12.96 -23.31 -0.43
CA HIS A 245 11.75 -24.02 -0.87
C HIS A 245 11.57 -23.94 -2.39
N LEU A 246 11.76 -22.78 -3.01
CA LEU A 246 11.77 -22.65 -4.48
C LEU A 246 12.89 -23.45 -5.12
N ARG A 247 14.11 -23.42 -4.55
CA ARG A 247 15.24 -24.25 -5.04
C ARG A 247 14.99 -25.74 -4.87
N SER A 248 14.29 -26.17 -3.84
CA SER A 248 13.91 -27.58 -3.66
C SER A 248 12.85 -28.03 -4.64
N LEU A 249 11.84 -27.17 -4.91
CA LEU A 249 10.83 -27.42 -5.95
C LEU A 249 11.48 -27.46 -7.34
N TRP A 250 12.46 -26.62 -7.61
CA TRP A 250 13.22 -26.62 -8.87
C TRP A 250 14.01 -27.90 -9.09
N ARG A 251 14.63 -28.46 -8.05
CA ARG A 251 15.37 -29.72 -8.15
C ARG A 251 14.50 -30.93 -8.36
N THR A 252 13.27 -30.92 -7.86
CA THR A 252 12.30 -32.01 -8.04
C THR A 252 11.57 -31.96 -9.38
N SER A 253 11.51 -30.81 -10.05
CA SER A 253 10.85 -30.68 -11.36
C SER A 253 11.79 -30.98 -12.55
N LEU A 254 13.10 -31.21 -12.31
CA LEU A 254 14.12 -31.54 -13.32
C LEU A 254 14.53 -33.02 -13.26
N GLN A 255 13.88 -33.83 -12.42
CA GLN A 255 13.96 -35.29 -12.40
C GLN A 255 12.70 -35.91 -13.01
#